data_889a62a49abad09a7aea08bbe74c9c96
#
_entry.id   889a62a49abad09a7aea08bbe74c9c96
#
_cell.length_a   1.000
_cell.length_b   1.000
_cell.length_c   1.000
_cell.angle_alpha   90.00
_cell.angle_beta   90.00
_cell.angle_gamma   90.00
#
_symmetry.space_group_name_H-M   'P 1'
#
loop_
_entity.id
_entity.type
_entity.pdbx_description
1 polymer ?
#
loop_
_entity_poly.entity_id
_entity_poly.type
_entity_poly.pdbx_seq_one_letter_code
_entity_poly.pdbx_strand_id
1 'polypeptide(L)'
;MRTTRAYRAGPFVARSIAAAAVVAASVAVITVPADSLPAAHADEVTQPLPLGPAGLPESRTTTELAPGVTLTHIVRGAPDAGTPWVVEVSIPSTTSSPDPDAPPRSVQDRASAEAIARRLTESGLRAEAQAVEQPAVADVPAGVIGYRVRLTEQFPTQAAAQGAASKVQAAGYSARTWYSGWDGGSSVSGQWTVNVLTVDPRPFRGRLGATFGPDLENRETTTALSRWSGAVAAVNGGFFVLDPASGAPGDPAGAGVYDGLLESETVGQRPVLALDRNGRHTQVVRPEWRGSLRTESEQLPLDGLNRVPGLIRNCGGDVIDTPTQLPLHDVTCRDADELVAFSTAFGPTTPAGPGAEVVLDRTGRVVSVSPNRGVALAPGQQSVQGIGALAEKVAAVKPGQHVDLDLRLTSPEGGNLVRPGTSLVNGGPLLLSDGAVHITQAQDGMVHPGDPSFAYGWVLQRNPRTFAGVDHQGRTLLVTVDGRQPDQLGLSIPETAAVAQALGLDDALNLDGGGSTAMAVRGQLTNQPSDATGERPVGDAIYVG
;
A
#
# COMPACT_ATOMS: atom_id res chain seq x y z
N MET A 1 -64.82 -10.73 -24.44
CA MET A 1 -64.88 -11.19 -25.83
C MET A 1 -63.44 -11.42 -26.33
N ARG A 2 -63.15 -12.65 -26.73
CA ARG A 2 -62.01 -13.14 -27.53
C ARG A 2 -60.59 -12.97 -26.98
N THR A 3 -59.73 -13.93 -26.90
CA THR A 3 -59.71 -15.42 -26.93
C THR A 3 -58.24 -15.78 -26.68
N THR A 4 -58.07 -16.67 -25.77
CA THR A 4 -56.83 -17.39 -25.42
C THR A 4 -56.31 -18.21 -26.61
N ARG A 5 -55.01 -18.32 -26.74
CA ARG A 5 -54.36 -19.47 -27.37
C ARG A 5 -53.12 -19.89 -26.61
N ALA A 6 -53.26 -21.04 -25.96
CA ALA A 6 -52.15 -21.80 -25.35
C ALA A 6 -51.39 -22.56 -26.42
N TYR A 7 -50.07 -22.69 -26.29
CA TYR A 7 -49.28 -23.71 -26.98
C TYR A 7 -48.63 -24.63 -25.98
N ARG A 8 -48.86 -25.93 -26.15
CA ARG A 8 -48.41 -27.04 -25.35
C ARG A 8 -46.92 -27.31 -25.59
N ALA A 9 -46.21 -27.63 -24.50
CA ALA A 9 -44.87 -28.19 -24.49
C ALA A 9 -44.90 -29.72 -24.74
N GLY A 10 -43.95 -30.23 -25.51
CA GLY A 10 -43.59 -31.65 -25.59
C GLY A 10 -42.14 -31.84 -25.07
N PRO A 11 -41.86 -32.98 -24.45
CA PRO A 11 -40.57 -33.19 -23.82
C PRO A 11 -39.53 -33.74 -24.79
N PHE A 12 -38.36 -33.12 -24.86
CA PHE A 12 -37.18 -33.71 -25.48
C PHE A 12 -36.20 -34.15 -24.38
N VAL A 13 -35.97 -35.43 -24.33
CA VAL A 13 -34.91 -36.08 -23.58
C VAL A 13 -33.62 -35.91 -24.34
N ALA A 14 -32.66 -35.18 -23.78
CA ALA A 14 -31.30 -35.11 -24.30
C ALA A 14 -30.34 -35.80 -23.33
N ARG A 15 -29.69 -36.83 -23.81
CA ARG A 15 -28.61 -37.57 -23.15
C ARG A 15 -27.36 -36.67 -23.10
N SER A 16 -26.85 -36.41 -21.90
CA SER A 16 -25.58 -35.74 -21.70
C SER A 16 -24.42 -36.71 -21.92
N ILE A 17 -23.59 -36.46 -22.92
CA ILE A 17 -22.25 -37.03 -23.05
C ILE A 17 -21.28 -36.02 -22.51
N ALA A 18 -20.65 -36.33 -21.37
CA ALA A 18 -19.57 -35.53 -20.82
C ALA A 18 -18.29 -35.80 -21.62
N ALA A 19 -17.86 -34.83 -22.40
CA ALA A 19 -16.51 -34.79 -22.98
C ALA A 19 -15.63 -33.92 -22.09
N ALA A 20 -14.67 -34.57 -21.42
CA ALA A 20 -13.61 -33.85 -20.69
C ALA A 20 -12.64 -33.22 -21.72
N ALA A 21 -12.70 -31.95 -21.89
CA ALA A 21 -11.69 -31.20 -22.65
C ALA A 21 -10.51 -30.85 -21.71
N VAL A 22 -9.40 -31.55 -21.93
CA VAL A 22 -8.11 -31.16 -21.36
C VAL A 22 -7.64 -29.93 -22.15
N VAL A 23 -7.72 -28.76 -21.53
CA VAL A 23 -7.13 -27.53 -22.06
C VAL A 23 -5.63 -27.56 -21.71
N ALA A 24 -4.80 -27.94 -22.66
CA ALA A 24 -3.36 -27.72 -22.59
C ALA A 24 -3.11 -26.25 -22.82
N ALA A 25 -2.76 -25.53 -21.74
CA ALA A 25 -2.27 -24.14 -21.84
C ALA A 25 -0.89 -24.18 -22.50
N SER A 26 -0.83 -23.83 -23.77
CA SER A 26 0.42 -23.61 -24.48
C SER A 26 0.98 -22.26 -24.00
N VAL A 27 2.03 -22.28 -23.17
CA VAL A 27 2.85 -21.11 -22.87
C VAL A 27 3.57 -20.73 -24.17
N ALA A 28 3.10 -19.67 -24.81
CA ALA A 28 3.82 -19.06 -25.92
C ALA A 28 5.06 -18.35 -25.34
N VAL A 29 6.22 -18.97 -25.43
CA VAL A 29 7.51 -18.31 -25.23
C VAL A 29 7.67 -17.31 -26.37
N ILE A 30 7.46 -16.04 -26.09
CA ILE A 30 7.80 -14.95 -27.01
C ILE A 30 9.32 -14.83 -27.01
N THR A 31 9.98 -15.41 -28.00
CA THR A 31 11.41 -15.15 -28.25
C THR A 31 11.55 -13.76 -28.83
N VAL A 32 12.04 -12.83 -28.02
CA VAL A 32 12.51 -11.51 -28.49
C VAL A 32 13.79 -11.74 -29.31
N PRO A 33 13.94 -11.12 -30.49
CA PRO A 33 15.15 -11.27 -31.29
C PRO A 33 16.38 -10.82 -30.50
N ALA A 34 17.45 -11.61 -30.53
CA ALA A 34 18.66 -11.40 -29.72
C ALA A 34 19.42 -10.09 -30.04
N ASP A 35 19.08 -9.40 -31.12
CA ASP A 35 19.80 -8.21 -31.59
C ASP A 35 19.34 -6.88 -30.95
N SER A 36 18.42 -6.90 -29.99
CA SER A 36 17.85 -5.69 -29.36
C SER A 36 18.09 -5.55 -27.85
N LEU A 37 18.84 -6.46 -27.23
CA LEU A 37 19.19 -6.36 -25.81
C LEU A 37 20.56 -5.70 -25.63
N PRO A 38 20.68 -4.63 -24.83
CA PRO A 38 21.98 -4.08 -24.47
C PRO A 38 22.81 -5.12 -23.70
N ALA A 39 24.14 -5.04 -23.85
CA ALA A 39 25.06 -5.97 -23.21
C ALA A 39 24.90 -5.95 -21.68
N ALA A 40 24.82 -7.13 -21.07
CA ALA A 40 24.87 -7.28 -19.63
C ALA A 40 26.29 -6.93 -19.16
N HIS A 41 26.41 -5.98 -18.23
CA HIS A 41 27.68 -5.68 -17.55
C HIS A 41 27.89 -6.68 -16.41
N ALA A 42 29.11 -7.22 -16.30
CA ALA A 42 29.50 -8.05 -15.17
C ALA A 42 29.65 -7.17 -13.93
N ASP A 43 28.86 -7.46 -12.89
CA ASP A 43 28.79 -6.66 -11.69
C ASP A 43 30.01 -6.84 -10.76
N GLU A 44 30.33 -5.78 -10.01
CA GLU A 44 31.11 -5.83 -8.78
C GLU A 44 30.61 -6.96 -7.87
N VAL A 45 31.53 -7.68 -7.21
CA VAL A 45 31.18 -8.77 -6.29
C VAL A 45 30.43 -8.19 -5.09
N THR A 46 29.13 -8.07 -5.22
CA THR A 46 28.25 -7.67 -4.12
C THR A 46 27.95 -8.86 -3.23
N GLN A 47 27.92 -8.64 -1.92
CA GLN A 47 27.53 -9.70 -0.99
C GLN A 47 26.11 -10.20 -1.29
N PRO A 48 25.83 -11.52 -1.12
CA PRO A 48 24.48 -12.05 -1.26
C PRO A 48 23.50 -11.36 -0.31
N LEU A 49 22.22 -11.25 -0.73
CA LEU A 49 21.18 -10.71 0.12
C LEU A 49 21.08 -11.51 1.43
N PRO A 50 20.85 -10.87 2.59
CA PRO A 50 20.76 -11.51 3.90
C PRO A 50 19.42 -12.24 4.10
N LEU A 51 19.08 -13.16 3.19
CA LEU A 51 17.81 -13.89 3.17
C LEU A 51 18.06 -15.39 3.24
N GLY A 52 17.36 -16.06 4.17
CA GLY A 52 17.45 -17.49 4.40
C GLY A 52 18.81 -17.95 4.94
N PRO A 53 19.04 -19.28 4.98
CA PRO A 53 20.31 -19.85 5.44
C PRO A 53 21.51 -19.39 4.61
N ALA A 54 22.68 -19.39 5.25
CA ALA A 54 23.93 -19.13 4.54
C ALA A 54 24.16 -20.15 3.42
N GLY A 55 24.76 -19.70 2.30
CA GLY A 55 25.12 -20.57 1.19
C GLY A 55 24.00 -20.84 0.17
N LEU A 56 22.82 -20.25 0.31
CA LEU A 56 21.83 -20.30 -0.76
C LEU A 56 22.39 -19.69 -2.05
N PRO A 57 22.09 -20.28 -3.22
CA PRO A 57 22.48 -19.71 -4.50
C PRO A 57 21.83 -18.34 -4.71
N GLU A 58 22.54 -17.44 -5.39
CA GLU A 58 22.01 -16.15 -5.80
C GLU A 58 22.49 -15.84 -7.22
N SER A 59 21.56 -15.38 -8.05
CA SER A 59 21.87 -14.87 -9.37
C SER A 59 21.38 -13.43 -9.50
N ARG A 60 22.13 -12.61 -10.24
CA ARG A 60 21.79 -11.22 -10.55
C ARG A 60 21.92 -10.99 -12.05
N THR A 61 20.95 -10.30 -12.63
CA THR A 61 20.98 -9.89 -14.03
C THR A 61 20.62 -8.41 -14.10
N THR A 62 21.53 -7.59 -14.63
CA THR A 62 21.33 -6.14 -14.76
C THR A 62 21.11 -5.79 -16.23
N THR A 63 20.08 -4.98 -16.49
CA THR A 63 19.73 -4.47 -17.81
C THR A 63 19.66 -2.94 -17.76
N GLU A 64 20.34 -2.24 -18.65
CA GLU A 64 20.17 -0.81 -18.83
C GLU A 64 18.87 -0.54 -19.61
N LEU A 65 17.97 0.25 -19.00
CA LEU A 65 16.69 0.63 -19.62
C LEU A 65 16.78 1.95 -20.38
N ALA A 66 17.57 2.89 -19.84
CA ALA A 66 17.89 4.20 -20.40
C ALA A 66 19.17 4.71 -19.74
N PRO A 67 19.83 5.76 -20.27
CA PRO A 67 21.02 6.32 -19.64
C PRO A 67 20.79 6.69 -18.17
N GLY A 68 21.51 6.02 -17.26
CA GLY A 68 21.35 6.18 -15.81
C GLY A 68 20.17 5.44 -15.19
N VAL A 69 19.48 4.59 -15.93
CA VAL A 69 18.38 3.78 -15.41
C VAL A 69 18.67 2.31 -15.67
N THR A 70 18.85 1.55 -14.60
CA THR A 70 19.11 0.10 -14.69
C THR A 70 18.09 -0.68 -13.90
N LEU A 71 17.73 -1.87 -14.39
CA LEU A 71 16.95 -2.87 -13.67
C LEU A 71 17.86 -4.05 -13.36
N THR A 72 18.00 -4.35 -12.06
CA THR A 72 18.67 -5.56 -11.60
C THR A 72 17.64 -6.54 -11.07
N HIS A 73 17.57 -7.69 -11.70
CA HIS A 73 16.73 -8.82 -11.28
C HIS A 73 17.59 -9.77 -10.44
N ILE A 74 17.20 -10.03 -9.19
CA ILE A 74 17.91 -10.88 -8.24
C ILE A 74 17.01 -12.05 -7.89
N VAL A 75 17.52 -13.26 -8.05
CA VAL A 75 16.88 -14.48 -7.54
C VAL A 75 17.79 -15.13 -6.52
N ARG A 76 17.31 -15.24 -5.29
CA ARG A 76 18.04 -15.89 -4.18
C ARG A 76 17.29 -17.12 -3.70
N GLY A 77 18.03 -18.23 -3.58
CA GLY A 77 17.48 -19.52 -3.18
C GLY A 77 16.76 -20.25 -4.31
N ALA A 78 15.94 -21.19 -3.92
CA ALA A 78 15.07 -21.98 -4.80
C ALA A 78 13.81 -22.39 -4.02
N PRO A 79 12.68 -22.71 -4.69
CA PRO A 79 11.49 -23.23 -4.03
C PRO A 79 11.82 -24.46 -3.18
N ASP A 80 11.33 -24.49 -1.96
CA ASP A 80 11.55 -25.60 -1.02
C ASP A 80 10.27 -26.41 -0.82
N ALA A 81 10.21 -27.59 -1.45
CA ALA A 81 9.07 -28.49 -1.34
C ALA A 81 8.94 -29.13 0.06
N GLY A 82 9.99 -29.01 0.92
CA GLY A 82 9.97 -29.52 2.29
C GLY A 82 9.29 -28.59 3.29
N THR A 83 9.07 -27.33 2.92
CA THR A 83 8.42 -26.36 3.81
C THR A 83 6.91 -26.66 3.90
N PRO A 84 6.38 -26.94 5.11
CA PRO A 84 5.01 -27.41 5.27
C PRO A 84 3.97 -26.28 5.27
N TRP A 85 2.73 -26.68 5.03
CA TRP A 85 1.53 -25.91 5.37
C TRP A 85 1.10 -26.21 6.80
N VAL A 86 0.53 -25.21 7.47
CA VAL A 86 -0.03 -25.31 8.82
C VAL A 86 -1.45 -24.76 8.84
N VAL A 87 -2.20 -25.07 9.89
CA VAL A 87 -3.52 -24.48 10.14
C VAL A 87 -3.41 -23.55 11.33
N GLU A 88 -3.75 -22.29 11.11
CA GLU A 88 -3.77 -21.24 12.12
C GLU A 88 -5.22 -20.82 12.42
N VAL A 89 -5.57 -20.74 13.69
CA VAL A 89 -6.88 -20.27 14.13
C VAL A 89 -6.96 -18.76 13.93
N SER A 90 -8.03 -18.31 13.29
CA SER A 90 -8.32 -16.89 13.09
C SER A 90 -9.35 -16.40 14.12
N ILE A 91 -9.23 -15.15 14.52
CA ILE A 91 -10.20 -14.47 15.37
C ILE A 91 -11.20 -13.79 14.43
N PRO A 92 -12.52 -14.12 14.51
CA PRO A 92 -13.52 -13.46 13.68
C PRO A 92 -13.52 -11.95 13.90
N SER A 93 -13.70 -11.18 12.83
CA SER A 93 -13.95 -9.75 12.95
C SER A 93 -15.27 -9.50 13.67
N THR A 94 -15.26 -8.58 14.61
CA THR A 94 -16.47 -8.12 15.32
C THR A 94 -17.12 -6.92 14.64
N THR A 95 -16.50 -6.37 13.60
CA THR A 95 -17.03 -5.25 12.82
C THR A 95 -17.88 -5.74 11.66
N SER A 96 -18.95 -5.01 11.35
CA SER A 96 -19.82 -5.31 10.21
C SER A 96 -19.14 -5.04 8.85
N SER A 97 -18.09 -4.25 8.84
CA SER A 97 -17.27 -3.93 7.67
C SER A 97 -15.79 -3.99 8.08
N PRO A 98 -15.18 -5.18 8.04
CA PRO A 98 -13.75 -5.30 8.30
C PRO A 98 -12.97 -4.56 7.22
N ASP A 99 -11.88 -3.92 7.62
CA ASP A 99 -10.97 -3.31 6.66
C ASP A 99 -10.40 -4.40 5.74
N PRO A 100 -10.58 -4.31 4.41
CA PRO A 100 -10.12 -5.32 3.48
C PRO A 100 -8.59 -5.43 3.41
N ASP A 101 -7.89 -4.38 3.83
CA ASP A 101 -6.43 -4.34 3.85
C ASP A 101 -5.84 -4.90 5.14
N ALA A 102 -6.61 -4.92 6.22
CA ALA A 102 -6.14 -5.43 7.50
C ALA A 102 -5.83 -6.93 7.42
N PRO A 103 -4.68 -7.38 7.96
CA PRO A 103 -4.38 -8.80 8.01
C PRO A 103 -5.38 -9.54 8.91
N PRO A 104 -5.69 -10.82 8.62
CA PRO A 104 -6.58 -11.61 9.46
C PRO A 104 -6.09 -11.66 10.90
N ARG A 105 -6.96 -11.37 11.85
CA ARG A 105 -6.64 -11.43 13.28
C ARG A 105 -6.39 -12.86 13.72
N SER A 106 -5.27 -13.11 14.41
CA SER A 106 -4.91 -14.44 14.90
C SER A 106 -4.12 -14.40 16.22
N VAL A 107 -3.68 -13.23 16.66
CA VAL A 107 -2.89 -13.04 17.88
C VAL A 107 -3.76 -12.51 19.00
N GLN A 108 -3.68 -13.13 20.17
CA GLN A 108 -4.49 -12.85 21.35
C GLN A 108 -3.69 -13.03 22.63
N ASP A 109 -4.31 -12.80 23.79
CA ASP A 109 -3.68 -13.06 25.07
C ASP A 109 -3.41 -14.55 25.30
N ARG A 110 -2.46 -14.85 26.19
CA ARG A 110 -2.02 -16.22 26.47
C ARG A 110 -3.13 -17.12 26.96
N ALA A 111 -3.98 -16.64 27.88
CA ALA A 111 -5.01 -17.46 28.50
C ALA A 111 -6.10 -17.87 27.49
N SER A 112 -6.51 -16.93 26.63
CA SER A 112 -7.44 -17.17 25.52
C SER A 112 -6.87 -18.16 24.51
N ALA A 113 -5.62 -17.99 24.09
CA ALA A 113 -4.95 -18.90 23.16
C ALA A 113 -4.84 -20.33 23.72
N GLU A 114 -4.38 -20.47 24.98
CA GLU A 114 -4.32 -21.77 25.66
C GLU A 114 -5.69 -22.43 25.84
N ALA A 115 -6.73 -21.65 26.11
CA ALA A 115 -8.09 -22.19 26.23
C ALA A 115 -8.60 -22.75 24.89
N ILE A 116 -8.35 -22.07 23.77
CA ILE A 116 -8.70 -22.54 22.44
C ILE A 116 -7.90 -23.81 22.10
N ALA A 117 -6.59 -23.81 22.33
CA ALA A 117 -5.74 -24.97 22.06
C ALA A 117 -6.19 -26.21 22.83
N ARG A 118 -6.55 -26.07 24.12
CA ARG A 118 -7.11 -27.18 24.93
C ARG A 118 -8.41 -27.72 24.34
N ARG A 119 -9.39 -26.87 24.02
CA ARG A 119 -10.69 -27.29 23.48
C ARG A 119 -10.55 -28.00 22.14
N LEU A 120 -9.67 -27.53 21.26
CA LEU A 120 -9.38 -28.20 20.01
C LEU A 120 -8.77 -29.58 20.26
N THR A 121 -7.84 -29.69 21.23
CA THR A 121 -7.19 -30.96 21.59
C THR A 121 -8.19 -31.95 22.19
N GLU A 122 -9.11 -31.50 23.05
CA GLU A 122 -10.22 -32.28 23.57
C GLU A 122 -11.18 -32.77 22.47
N SER A 123 -11.29 -32.02 21.39
CA SER A 123 -12.06 -32.41 20.18
C SER A 123 -11.26 -33.30 19.20
N GLY A 124 -10.07 -33.78 19.59
CA GLY A 124 -9.23 -34.63 18.78
C GLY A 124 -8.32 -33.90 17.78
N LEU A 125 -8.27 -32.56 17.82
CA LEU A 125 -7.42 -31.72 16.97
C LEU A 125 -6.27 -31.17 17.84
N ARG A 126 -5.10 -31.84 17.80
CA ARG A 126 -3.95 -31.38 18.58
C ARG A 126 -3.54 -29.98 18.16
N ALA A 127 -3.63 -29.04 19.09
CA ALA A 127 -3.31 -27.64 18.88
C ALA A 127 -2.46 -27.09 20.03
N GLU A 128 -1.71 -26.05 19.75
CA GLU A 128 -0.87 -25.35 20.74
C GLU A 128 -0.98 -23.84 20.59
N ALA A 129 -0.82 -23.14 21.73
CA ALA A 129 -0.65 -21.70 21.76
C ALA A 129 0.85 -21.39 21.62
N GLN A 130 1.20 -20.67 20.57
CA GLN A 130 2.58 -20.29 20.25
C GLN A 130 2.78 -18.80 20.52
N ALA A 131 3.81 -18.43 21.28
CA ALA A 131 4.20 -17.05 21.46
C ALA A 131 4.60 -16.41 20.10
N VAL A 132 4.15 -15.18 19.88
CA VAL A 132 4.60 -14.34 18.77
C VAL A 132 5.57 -13.32 19.32
N GLU A 133 6.83 -13.45 18.94
CA GLU A 133 7.90 -12.57 19.38
C GLU A 133 8.22 -11.54 18.31
N GLN A 134 8.54 -10.33 18.74
CA GLN A 134 9.06 -9.28 17.86
C GLN A 134 10.51 -8.92 18.29
N PRO A 135 11.41 -8.60 17.35
CA PRO A 135 12.71 -8.04 17.67
C PRO A 135 12.58 -6.61 18.19
N ALA A 136 13.60 -6.13 18.89
CA ALA A 136 13.72 -4.70 19.18
C ALA A 136 13.94 -3.92 17.87
N VAL A 137 13.21 -2.81 17.71
CA VAL A 137 13.39 -1.84 16.65
C VAL A 137 13.49 -0.44 17.25
N ALA A 138 13.62 0.62 16.45
CA ALA A 138 13.91 1.96 16.97
C ALA A 138 12.86 2.47 17.98
N ASP A 139 11.58 2.15 17.78
CA ASP A 139 10.46 2.65 18.57
C ASP A 139 9.64 1.57 19.29
N VAL A 140 10.05 0.30 19.21
CA VAL A 140 9.36 -0.82 19.88
C VAL A 140 10.39 -1.76 20.49
N PRO A 141 10.23 -2.15 21.77
CA PRO A 141 11.15 -3.09 22.42
C PRO A 141 10.94 -4.53 21.91
N ALA A 142 11.96 -5.37 22.06
CA ALA A 142 11.81 -6.81 21.88
C ALA A 142 10.85 -7.41 22.90
N GLY A 143 10.08 -8.41 22.49
CA GLY A 143 9.20 -9.14 23.40
C GLY A 143 8.09 -9.92 22.73
N VAL A 144 7.28 -10.56 23.56
CA VAL A 144 6.09 -11.30 23.13
C VAL A 144 4.93 -10.30 22.96
N ILE A 145 4.40 -10.21 21.74
CA ILE A 145 3.24 -9.33 21.43
C ILE A 145 1.90 -10.04 21.64
N GLY A 146 1.90 -11.35 21.77
CA GLY A 146 0.72 -12.18 22.00
C GLY A 146 0.95 -13.63 21.63
N TYR A 147 -0.14 -14.38 21.48
CA TYR A 147 -0.12 -15.80 21.19
C TYR A 147 -1.05 -16.14 20.04
N ARG A 148 -0.55 -16.91 19.06
CA ARG A 148 -1.34 -17.52 17.99
C ARG A 148 -1.64 -18.97 18.33
N VAL A 149 -2.73 -19.54 17.78
CA VAL A 149 -3.07 -20.95 17.95
C VAL A 149 -2.89 -21.68 16.62
N ARG A 150 -2.09 -22.74 16.61
CA ARG A 150 -1.88 -23.59 15.44
C ARG A 150 -2.10 -25.06 15.76
N LEU A 151 -2.54 -25.82 14.76
CA LEU A 151 -2.46 -27.28 14.87
C LEU A 151 -0.99 -27.70 14.89
N THR A 152 -0.67 -28.73 15.69
CA THR A 152 0.69 -29.28 15.76
C THR A 152 1.04 -30.13 14.53
N GLU A 153 0.01 -30.60 13.82
CA GLU A 153 0.16 -31.32 12.56
C GLU A 153 0.60 -30.37 11.43
N GLN A 154 1.55 -30.83 10.64
CA GLN A 154 2.06 -30.14 9.47
C GLN A 154 1.62 -30.88 8.19
N PHE A 155 1.36 -30.14 7.13
CA PHE A 155 0.77 -30.69 5.89
C PHE A 155 1.69 -30.42 4.70
N PRO A 156 1.90 -31.42 3.83
CA PRO A 156 2.75 -31.25 2.64
C PRO A 156 2.10 -30.39 1.55
N THR A 157 0.79 -30.19 1.60
CA THR A 157 0.06 -29.41 0.60
C THR A 157 -1.01 -28.51 1.24
N GLN A 158 -1.34 -27.42 0.56
CA GLN A 158 -2.43 -26.52 0.97
C GLN A 158 -3.77 -27.25 1.06
N ALA A 159 -4.05 -28.15 0.11
CA ALA A 159 -5.31 -28.92 0.09
C ALA A 159 -5.45 -29.82 1.33
N ALA A 160 -4.36 -30.47 1.77
CA ALA A 160 -4.36 -31.26 3.00
C ALA A 160 -4.59 -30.37 4.23
N ALA A 161 -3.93 -29.22 4.32
CA ALA A 161 -4.15 -28.22 5.38
C ALA A 161 -5.59 -27.69 5.37
N GLN A 162 -6.17 -27.45 4.19
CA GLN A 162 -7.57 -27.01 4.06
C GLN A 162 -8.55 -28.03 4.63
N GLY A 163 -8.30 -29.33 4.41
CA GLY A 163 -9.08 -30.40 5.04
C GLY A 163 -9.03 -30.37 6.58
N ALA A 164 -7.86 -30.04 7.14
CA ALA A 164 -7.73 -29.86 8.59
C ALA A 164 -8.36 -28.55 9.09
N ALA A 165 -8.23 -27.45 8.34
CA ALA A 165 -8.90 -26.19 8.66
C ALA A 165 -10.43 -26.35 8.71
N SER A 166 -11.01 -27.13 7.80
CA SER A 166 -12.45 -27.45 7.83
C SER A 166 -12.88 -28.21 9.10
N LYS A 167 -12.01 -29.05 9.67
CA LYS A 167 -12.30 -29.71 10.96
C LYS A 167 -12.24 -28.71 12.12
N VAL A 168 -11.32 -27.75 12.10
CA VAL A 168 -11.28 -26.66 13.09
C VAL A 168 -12.55 -25.82 13.00
N GLN A 169 -13.03 -25.52 11.78
CA GLN A 169 -14.30 -24.80 11.57
C GLN A 169 -15.50 -25.61 12.09
N ALA A 170 -15.53 -26.92 11.87
CA ALA A 170 -16.57 -27.81 12.43
C ALA A 170 -16.54 -27.85 13.98
N ALA A 171 -15.39 -27.59 14.61
CA ALA A 171 -15.24 -27.45 16.05
C ALA A 171 -15.65 -26.04 16.57
N GLY A 172 -16.14 -25.15 15.70
CA GLY A 172 -16.66 -23.83 16.06
C GLY A 172 -15.63 -22.69 16.05
N TYR A 173 -14.48 -22.88 15.43
CA TYR A 173 -13.44 -21.84 15.33
C TYR A 173 -13.19 -21.45 13.88
N SER A 174 -12.91 -20.19 13.62
CA SER A 174 -12.37 -19.75 12.33
C SER A 174 -10.93 -20.21 12.17
N ALA A 175 -10.54 -20.61 10.95
CA ALA A 175 -9.18 -21.06 10.68
C ALA A 175 -8.78 -20.75 9.23
N ARG A 176 -7.48 -20.54 9.04
CA ARG A 176 -6.85 -20.37 7.74
C ARG A 176 -5.74 -21.39 7.54
N THR A 177 -5.46 -21.71 6.29
CA THR A 177 -4.22 -22.40 5.92
C THR A 177 -3.11 -21.37 5.78
N TRP A 178 -1.92 -21.72 6.23
CA TRP A 178 -0.76 -20.85 6.21
C TRP A 178 0.47 -21.62 5.77
N TYR A 179 1.22 -21.10 4.79
CA TYR A 179 2.51 -21.66 4.41
C TYR A 179 3.57 -21.21 5.42
N SER A 180 4.25 -22.14 6.08
CA SER A 180 5.16 -21.79 7.17
C SER A 180 6.38 -20.99 6.70
N GLY A 181 6.70 -21.04 5.41
CA GLY A 181 7.73 -20.20 4.81
C GLY A 181 7.47 -18.70 4.91
N TRP A 182 6.22 -18.30 5.15
CA TRP A 182 5.86 -16.87 5.31
C TRP A 182 5.98 -16.35 6.75
N ASP A 183 6.39 -17.17 7.70
CA ASP A 183 6.55 -16.73 9.10
C ASP A 183 7.75 -15.81 9.35
N GLY A 184 8.63 -15.66 8.37
CA GLY A 184 9.87 -14.89 8.55
C GLY A 184 10.99 -15.70 9.18
N GLY A 185 12.14 -15.06 9.35
CA GLY A 185 13.30 -15.65 10.00
C GLY A 185 14.32 -16.30 9.06
N SER A 186 15.58 -16.28 9.49
CA SER A 186 16.74 -16.67 8.68
C SER A 186 16.93 -18.18 8.49
N SER A 187 16.18 -19.02 9.22
CA SER A 187 16.30 -20.48 9.13
C SER A 187 15.47 -21.11 8.01
N VAL A 188 14.55 -20.37 7.40
CA VAL A 188 13.64 -20.88 6.38
C VAL A 188 14.30 -20.81 5.02
N SER A 189 14.40 -21.95 4.34
CA SER A 189 14.79 -22.04 2.92
C SER A 189 13.62 -21.70 2.01
N GLY A 190 13.92 -21.19 0.82
CA GLY A 190 12.93 -20.84 -0.18
C GLY A 190 13.50 -19.95 -1.26
N GLN A 191 12.63 -19.36 -2.07
CA GLN A 191 13.03 -18.43 -3.13
C GLN A 191 12.53 -17.02 -2.85
N TRP A 192 13.36 -16.06 -3.19
CA TRP A 192 13.05 -14.64 -3.21
C TRP A 192 13.40 -14.07 -4.57
N THR A 193 12.48 -13.36 -5.17
CA THR A 193 12.69 -12.55 -6.37
C THR A 193 12.62 -11.08 -6.02
N VAL A 194 13.72 -10.37 -6.26
CA VAL A 194 13.89 -8.95 -5.95
C VAL A 194 14.21 -8.20 -7.23
N ASN A 195 13.40 -7.20 -7.57
CA ASN A 195 13.64 -6.32 -8.72
C ASN A 195 14.08 -4.96 -8.19
N VAL A 196 15.25 -4.50 -8.61
CA VAL A 196 15.86 -3.23 -8.18
C VAL A 196 15.97 -2.31 -9.38
N LEU A 197 15.13 -1.28 -9.42
CA LEU A 197 15.22 -0.20 -10.40
C LEU A 197 16.08 0.91 -9.81
N THR A 198 17.24 1.16 -10.41
CA THR A 198 18.20 2.18 -9.97
C THR A 198 18.21 3.36 -10.91
N VAL A 199 18.12 4.57 -10.36
CA VAL A 199 18.28 5.84 -11.10
C VAL A 199 19.55 6.52 -10.62
N ASP A 200 20.59 6.56 -11.48
CA ASP A 200 21.84 7.31 -11.21
C ASP A 200 21.70 8.74 -11.73
N PRO A 201 21.68 9.76 -10.86
CA PRO A 201 21.45 11.15 -11.27
C PRO A 201 22.54 11.72 -12.18
N ARG A 202 23.72 11.13 -12.22
CA ARG A 202 24.85 11.65 -13.01
C ARG A 202 24.65 11.52 -14.52
N PRO A 203 24.35 10.32 -15.09
CA PRO A 203 24.01 10.15 -16.49
C PRO A 203 22.52 10.39 -16.79
N PHE A 204 21.62 10.30 -15.79
CA PHE A 204 20.19 10.45 -15.98
C PHE A 204 19.80 11.83 -16.54
N ARG A 205 18.96 11.84 -17.59
CA ARG A 205 18.46 13.06 -18.25
C ARG A 205 16.95 13.04 -18.44
N GLY A 206 16.30 12.04 -17.83
CA GLY A 206 14.86 11.84 -17.86
C GLY A 206 14.10 12.61 -16.79
N ARG A 207 12.97 12.08 -16.41
CA ARG A 207 12.13 12.57 -15.32
C ARG A 207 11.89 11.47 -14.30
N LEU A 208 12.12 11.78 -13.03
CA LEU A 208 11.73 10.98 -11.87
C LEU A 208 10.61 11.71 -11.13
N GLY A 209 9.50 11.03 -10.85
CA GLY A 209 8.36 11.63 -10.18
C GLY A 209 7.29 10.63 -9.84
N ALA A 210 6.13 11.13 -9.42
CA ALA A 210 4.97 10.32 -9.12
C ALA A 210 3.74 10.80 -9.91
N THR A 211 2.76 9.91 -10.05
CA THR A 211 1.49 10.19 -10.74
C THR A 211 0.36 9.38 -10.11
N PHE A 212 -0.79 10.02 -9.95
CA PHE A 212 -2.04 9.38 -9.55
C PHE A 212 -2.93 9.03 -10.78
N GLY A 213 -2.48 9.33 -12.00
CA GLY A 213 -3.25 9.10 -13.21
C GLY A 213 -4.19 10.23 -13.57
N PRO A 214 -5.41 9.92 -14.03
CA PRO A 214 -6.37 10.94 -14.47
C PRO A 214 -7.02 11.72 -13.33
N ASP A 215 -7.28 11.10 -12.20
CA ASP A 215 -7.91 11.71 -11.01
C ASP A 215 -7.54 10.92 -9.73
N LEU A 216 -7.80 11.54 -8.56
CA LEU A 216 -7.48 10.95 -7.25
C LEU A 216 -8.60 10.04 -6.72
N GLU A 217 -9.82 10.19 -7.21
CA GLU A 217 -10.96 9.40 -6.69
C GLU A 217 -11.00 7.97 -7.21
N ASN A 218 -10.17 7.63 -8.20
CA ASN A 218 -10.09 6.32 -8.81
C ASN A 218 -8.70 5.69 -8.66
N ARG A 219 -8.60 4.44 -9.07
CA ARG A 219 -7.38 3.64 -8.99
C ARG A 219 -7.05 3.07 -10.35
N GLU A 220 -5.78 3.09 -10.70
CA GLU A 220 -5.25 2.49 -11.91
C GLU A 220 -4.16 1.47 -11.59
N THR A 221 -3.95 0.49 -12.47
CA THR A 221 -2.82 -0.42 -12.34
C THR A 221 -1.50 0.33 -12.55
N THR A 222 -0.43 -0.10 -11.90
CA THR A 222 0.92 0.46 -12.09
C THR A 222 1.32 0.46 -13.57
N THR A 223 0.93 -0.59 -14.32
CA THR A 223 1.16 -0.64 -15.77
C THR A 223 0.37 0.42 -16.53
N ALA A 224 -0.84 0.78 -16.09
CA ALA A 224 -1.63 1.87 -16.67
C ALA A 224 -1.02 3.24 -16.35
N LEU A 225 -0.63 3.46 -15.09
CA LEU A 225 0.05 4.70 -14.65
C LEU A 225 1.41 4.88 -15.33
N SER A 226 2.16 3.78 -15.56
CA SER A 226 3.39 3.78 -16.35
C SER A 226 3.16 4.26 -17.79
N ARG A 227 2.11 3.78 -18.45
CA ARG A 227 1.73 4.23 -19.79
C ARG A 227 1.20 5.67 -19.80
N TRP A 228 0.40 6.04 -18.80
CA TRP A 228 -0.12 7.41 -18.63
C TRP A 228 1.01 8.44 -18.55
N SER A 229 2.04 8.16 -17.76
CA SER A 229 3.21 9.05 -17.61
C SER A 229 4.22 8.96 -18.76
N GLY A 230 4.06 8.02 -19.69
CA GLY A 230 5.06 7.74 -20.75
C GLY A 230 6.38 7.21 -20.18
N ALA A 231 6.33 6.49 -19.08
CA ALA A 231 7.49 6.05 -18.33
C ALA A 231 8.26 4.92 -19.02
N VAL A 232 9.59 4.90 -18.83
CA VAL A 232 10.45 3.75 -19.11
C VAL A 232 10.22 2.65 -18.09
N ALA A 233 10.04 3.04 -16.82
CA ALA A 233 9.70 2.12 -15.73
C ALA A 233 8.88 2.82 -14.64
N ALA A 234 8.09 2.06 -13.89
CA ALA A 234 7.33 2.53 -12.75
C ALA A 234 7.18 1.44 -11.68
N VAL A 235 6.98 1.86 -10.43
CA VAL A 235 6.55 1.00 -9.33
C VAL A 235 5.29 1.58 -8.70
N ASN A 236 4.49 0.76 -8.01
CA ASN A 236 3.41 1.29 -7.18
C ASN A 236 3.97 2.24 -6.12
N GLY A 237 3.16 3.21 -5.73
CA GLY A 237 3.58 4.23 -4.77
C GLY A 237 3.12 3.96 -3.34
N GLY A 238 2.48 4.97 -2.73
CA GLY A 238 2.13 4.99 -1.33
C GLY A 238 0.85 4.26 -0.95
N PHE A 239 0.48 4.38 0.33
CA PHE A 239 -0.81 3.91 0.82
C PHE A 239 -1.94 4.78 0.30
N PHE A 240 -3.09 4.17 0.05
CA PHE A 240 -4.26 4.83 -0.50
C PHE A 240 -5.56 4.24 0.09
N VAL A 241 -6.67 4.92 -0.11
CA VAL A 241 -7.98 4.41 0.25
C VAL A 241 -8.38 3.29 -0.72
N LEU A 242 -8.58 2.08 -0.20
CA LEU A 242 -8.98 0.93 -1.01
C LEU A 242 -10.49 0.74 -1.03
N ASP A 243 -11.16 0.86 0.12
CA ASP A 243 -12.59 0.63 0.28
C ASP A 243 -13.37 1.95 0.18
N PRO A 244 -14.40 2.04 -0.70
CA PRO A 244 -15.28 3.21 -0.78
C PRO A 244 -15.97 3.58 0.54
N ALA A 245 -16.13 2.65 1.47
CA ALA A 245 -16.65 2.94 2.80
C ALA A 245 -15.67 3.76 3.67
N SER A 246 -14.41 3.81 3.28
CA SER A 246 -13.33 4.53 3.95
C SER A 246 -12.96 5.87 3.29
N GLY A 247 -13.58 6.20 2.16
CA GLY A 247 -13.29 7.43 1.43
C GLY A 247 -13.38 7.25 -0.08
N ALA A 248 -12.71 8.11 -0.86
CA ALA A 248 -12.59 7.97 -2.30
C ALA A 248 -11.49 6.94 -2.62
N PRO A 249 -11.81 5.83 -3.34
CA PRO A 249 -10.81 4.82 -3.67
C PRO A 249 -9.71 5.42 -4.56
N GLY A 250 -8.46 5.37 -4.12
CA GLY A 250 -7.34 5.98 -4.85
C GLY A 250 -6.76 7.21 -4.15
N ASP A 251 -7.54 7.88 -3.31
CA ASP A 251 -7.07 8.99 -2.50
C ASP A 251 -5.85 8.57 -1.65
N PRO A 252 -4.72 9.30 -1.72
CA PRO A 252 -3.54 8.97 -0.92
C PRO A 252 -3.83 8.99 0.58
N ALA A 253 -3.41 7.95 1.28
CA ALA A 253 -3.56 7.85 2.73
C ALA A 253 -2.34 8.46 3.44
N GLY A 254 -2.00 9.68 3.12
CA GLY A 254 -0.85 10.46 3.58
C GLY A 254 -0.42 11.49 2.55
N ALA A 255 0.65 12.23 2.82
CA ALA A 255 1.04 13.34 1.95
C ALA A 255 1.30 12.91 0.50
N GLY A 256 0.68 13.62 -0.43
CA GLY A 256 0.82 13.45 -1.87
C GLY A 256 1.15 14.78 -2.56
N VAL A 257 2.30 14.84 -3.23
CA VAL A 257 2.68 15.97 -4.10
C VAL A 257 3.08 15.41 -5.45
N TYR A 258 2.50 15.95 -6.51
CA TYR A 258 2.74 15.46 -7.87
C TYR A 258 3.20 16.62 -8.77
N ASP A 259 4.47 16.55 -9.20
CA ASP A 259 5.13 17.61 -10.00
C ASP A 259 5.00 19.03 -9.40
N GLY A 260 5.02 19.13 -8.07
CA GLY A 260 4.94 20.39 -7.32
C GLY A 260 3.50 20.84 -7.00
N LEU A 261 2.50 20.02 -7.26
CA LEU A 261 1.13 20.25 -6.83
C LEU A 261 0.85 19.42 -5.58
N LEU A 262 0.45 20.09 -4.52
CA LEU A 262 0.05 19.44 -3.26
C LEU A 262 -1.41 18.99 -3.41
N GLU A 263 -1.64 17.68 -3.32
CA GLU A 263 -2.95 17.08 -3.57
C GLU A 263 -3.47 16.23 -2.40
N SER A 264 -2.63 15.93 -1.40
CA SER A 264 -3.07 15.25 -0.18
C SER A 264 -2.22 15.66 1.01
N GLU A 265 -2.85 15.81 2.17
CA GLU A 265 -2.23 16.19 3.44
C GLU A 265 -1.42 15.06 4.07
N THR A 266 -0.71 15.36 5.16
CA THR A 266 0.01 14.35 5.95
C THR A 266 -0.95 13.55 6.84
N VAL A 267 -0.55 12.34 7.19
CA VAL A 267 -1.14 11.58 8.29
C VAL A 267 -0.11 11.46 9.41
N GLY A 268 -0.34 12.18 10.50
CA GLY A 268 0.61 12.26 11.60
C GLY A 268 2.02 12.64 11.11
N GLN A 269 3.03 11.95 11.62
CA GLN A 269 4.42 12.16 11.22
C GLN A 269 4.96 11.06 10.30
N ARG A 270 4.12 10.48 9.45
CA ARG A 270 4.57 9.44 8.51
C ARG A 270 5.63 9.96 7.56
N PRO A 271 6.64 9.13 7.22
CA PRO A 271 7.66 9.51 6.27
C PRO A 271 7.09 9.51 4.84
N VAL A 272 7.72 10.32 4.00
CA VAL A 272 7.49 10.32 2.56
C VAL A 272 8.81 10.14 1.82
N LEU A 273 8.73 9.56 0.63
CA LEU A 273 9.79 9.65 -0.35
C LEU A 273 9.62 10.95 -1.12
N ALA A 274 10.56 11.87 -0.97
CA ALA A 274 10.61 13.10 -1.72
C ALA A 274 11.58 12.95 -2.90
N LEU A 275 11.08 13.24 -4.10
CA LEU A 275 11.76 13.08 -5.37
C LEU A 275 11.85 14.43 -6.08
N ASP A 276 12.99 14.77 -6.66
CA ASP A 276 13.05 15.84 -7.66
C ASP A 276 13.02 15.27 -9.07
N ARG A 277 12.51 16.05 -10.01
CA ARG A 277 12.35 15.65 -11.42
C ARG A 277 13.65 15.13 -12.05
N ASN A 278 14.80 15.61 -11.62
CA ASN A 278 16.10 15.26 -12.19
C ASN A 278 16.75 14.05 -11.48
N GLY A 279 16.12 13.51 -10.45
CA GLY A 279 16.65 12.43 -9.62
C GLY A 279 17.88 12.79 -8.79
N ARG A 280 18.17 14.10 -8.61
CA ARG A 280 19.38 14.56 -7.91
C ARG A 280 19.22 14.72 -6.41
N HIS A 281 17.99 14.88 -5.96
CA HIS A 281 17.64 15.13 -4.56
C HIS A 281 16.49 14.21 -4.14
N THR A 282 16.79 12.93 -4.05
CA THR A 282 15.91 11.97 -3.41
C THR A 282 16.21 11.96 -1.92
N GLN A 283 15.19 12.02 -1.09
CA GLN A 283 15.32 11.96 0.37
C GLN A 283 14.09 11.33 1.00
N VAL A 284 14.27 10.75 2.18
CA VAL A 284 13.17 10.36 3.06
C VAL A 284 13.00 11.46 4.10
N VAL A 285 11.78 11.99 4.23
CA VAL A 285 11.50 13.12 5.12
C VAL A 285 10.14 12.93 5.80
N ARG A 286 9.97 13.49 7.00
CA ARG A 286 8.69 13.54 7.73
C ARG A 286 8.11 14.94 7.57
N PRO A 287 7.13 15.13 6.67
CA PRO A 287 6.58 16.45 6.41
C PRO A 287 5.61 16.89 7.50
N GLU A 288 5.50 18.22 7.66
CA GLU A 288 4.49 18.88 8.48
C GLU A 288 3.48 19.58 7.58
N TRP A 289 2.20 19.31 7.81
CA TRP A 289 1.07 19.92 7.11
C TRP A 289 0.55 21.14 7.86
N ARG A 290 0.18 22.18 7.09
CA ARG A 290 -0.62 23.31 7.58
C ARG A 290 -1.56 23.78 6.48
N GLY A 291 -2.86 23.74 6.76
CA GLY A 291 -3.91 24.26 5.90
C GLY A 291 -4.73 25.33 6.62
N SER A 292 -5.14 26.39 5.92
CA SER A 292 -6.10 27.34 6.46
C SER A 292 -6.92 28.03 5.37
N LEU A 293 -8.17 28.28 5.71
CA LEU A 293 -9.10 29.12 4.98
C LEU A 293 -9.21 30.46 5.70
N ARG A 294 -8.82 31.56 5.05
CA ARG A 294 -8.92 32.91 5.62
C ARG A 294 -9.98 33.70 4.86
N THR A 295 -10.96 34.18 5.61
CA THR A 295 -11.96 35.14 5.15
C THR A 295 -11.66 36.54 5.66
N GLU A 296 -12.45 37.54 5.33
CA GLU A 296 -12.34 38.90 5.89
C GLU A 296 -12.54 38.95 7.42
N SER A 297 -13.30 38.01 7.99
CA SER A 297 -13.71 38.01 9.39
C SER A 297 -12.98 37.01 10.26
N GLU A 298 -12.49 35.91 9.72
CA GLU A 298 -11.89 34.82 10.49
C GLU A 298 -10.90 33.99 9.66
N GLN A 299 -10.03 33.26 10.37
CA GLN A 299 -9.18 32.23 9.79
C GLN A 299 -9.57 30.89 10.42
N LEU A 300 -9.92 29.94 9.56
CA LEU A 300 -10.32 28.59 9.94
C LEU A 300 -9.22 27.62 9.51
N PRO A 301 -8.86 26.66 10.34
CA PRO A 301 -7.98 25.58 9.93
C PRO A 301 -8.66 24.68 8.90
N LEU A 302 -7.88 24.05 8.04
CA LEU A 302 -8.33 23.01 7.12
C LEU A 302 -7.89 21.65 7.64
N ASP A 303 -8.82 20.71 7.65
CA ASP A 303 -8.63 19.36 8.16
C ASP A 303 -8.06 18.42 7.09
N GLY A 304 -8.25 18.75 5.81
CA GLY A 304 -7.77 17.91 4.73
C GLY A 304 -7.81 18.53 3.34
N LEU A 305 -7.28 17.78 2.39
CA LEU A 305 -7.18 18.13 0.98
C LEU A 305 -7.54 16.93 0.11
N ASN A 306 -8.55 17.09 -0.78
CA ASN A 306 -8.99 16.09 -1.74
C ASN A 306 -9.44 14.75 -1.14
N ARG A 307 -10.02 14.74 0.03
CA ARG A 307 -10.61 13.54 0.66
C ARG A 307 -12.08 13.72 0.99
N VAL A 308 -12.79 12.64 1.20
CA VAL A 308 -14.22 12.70 1.55
C VAL A 308 -14.38 13.27 2.97
N PRO A 309 -15.03 14.43 3.17
CA PRO A 309 -15.23 15.00 4.48
C PRO A 309 -15.98 14.05 5.42
N GLY A 310 -15.53 13.95 6.65
CA GLY A 310 -16.08 13.07 7.68
C GLY A 310 -15.51 11.65 7.68
N LEU A 311 -14.68 11.30 6.72
CA LEU A 311 -14.00 10.01 6.63
C LEU A 311 -12.49 10.24 6.57
N ILE A 312 -11.78 9.88 7.64
CA ILE A 312 -10.34 10.06 7.76
C ILE A 312 -9.69 8.68 7.69
N ARG A 313 -9.05 8.39 6.57
CA ARG A 313 -8.26 7.17 6.42
C ARG A 313 -6.93 7.33 7.15
N ASN A 314 -6.49 6.29 7.87
CA ASN A 314 -5.31 6.34 8.73
C ASN A 314 -5.41 7.43 9.80
N CYS A 315 -6.39 7.29 10.65
CA CYS A 315 -6.64 8.22 11.76
C CYS A 315 -5.37 8.57 12.52
N GLY A 316 -5.00 9.75 12.50
CA GLY A 316 -3.83 10.26 13.19
C GLY A 316 -3.89 11.75 13.24
N GLY A 317 -4.82 12.26 12.51
CA GLY A 317 -5.12 13.66 12.40
C GLY A 317 -3.91 14.49 12.02
N ASP A 318 -4.17 15.64 11.56
CA ASP A 318 -3.19 16.69 11.68
C ASP A 318 -3.34 17.35 13.05
N VAL A 319 -2.57 18.41 13.29
CA VAL A 319 -2.60 19.15 14.56
C VAL A 319 -3.93 19.88 14.83
N ILE A 320 -4.85 19.81 13.89
CA ILE A 320 -6.13 20.54 13.88
C ILE A 320 -7.26 19.63 14.33
N ASP A 321 -7.22 18.37 13.92
CA ASP A 321 -8.20 17.37 14.38
C ASP A 321 -8.05 17.17 15.87
N THR A 322 -9.17 17.00 16.57
CA THR A 322 -9.11 16.42 17.90
C THR A 322 -8.63 14.98 17.72
N PRO A 323 -7.40 14.62 18.15
CA PRO A 323 -6.87 13.31 17.89
C PRO A 323 -7.78 12.27 18.50
N THR A 324 -8.54 11.57 17.67
CA THR A 324 -9.36 10.47 18.13
C THR A 324 -8.50 9.26 18.45
N GLN A 325 -7.34 9.13 17.78
CA GLN A 325 -6.39 8.03 17.94
C GLN A 325 -4.98 8.46 17.52
N LEU A 326 -3.99 7.67 17.91
CA LEU A 326 -2.64 7.77 17.34
C LEU A 326 -2.67 7.45 15.84
N PRO A 327 -1.64 7.83 15.07
CA PRO A 327 -1.51 7.46 13.67
C PRO A 327 -1.63 5.94 13.52
N LEU A 328 -2.75 5.47 13.01
CA LEU A 328 -3.04 4.07 12.80
C LEU A 328 -3.11 3.81 11.30
N HIS A 329 -2.41 2.78 10.84
CA HIS A 329 -2.56 2.27 9.49
C HIS A 329 -3.90 1.53 9.37
N ASP A 330 -4.55 1.63 8.23
CA ASP A 330 -5.77 0.89 7.88
C ASP A 330 -6.96 1.03 8.85
N VAL A 331 -7.00 2.12 9.60
CA VAL A 331 -8.15 2.46 10.43
C VAL A 331 -8.84 3.70 9.84
N THR A 332 -10.16 3.65 9.75
CA THR A 332 -10.97 4.80 9.33
C THR A 332 -11.63 5.41 10.55
N CYS A 333 -11.37 6.70 10.78
CA CYS A 333 -12.06 7.51 11.77
C CYS A 333 -13.15 8.36 11.13
N ARG A 334 -13.98 8.95 11.97
CA ARG A 334 -15.03 9.87 11.56
C ARG A 334 -14.91 11.15 12.34
N ASP A 335 -14.99 12.28 11.63
CA ASP A 335 -15.21 13.58 12.20
C ASP A 335 -16.52 14.15 11.64
N ALA A 336 -17.30 14.76 12.51
CA ALA A 336 -18.58 15.37 12.13
C ALA A 336 -18.45 16.82 11.67
N ASP A 337 -17.33 17.46 11.97
CA ASP A 337 -17.11 18.89 11.79
C ASP A 337 -15.77 19.13 11.08
N GLU A 338 -15.73 19.10 9.76
CA GLU A 338 -14.52 19.27 8.97
C GLU A 338 -14.62 20.35 7.90
N LEU A 339 -13.46 20.94 7.58
CA LEU A 339 -13.19 21.73 6.38
C LEU A 339 -12.19 21.01 5.48
N VAL A 340 -12.61 20.62 4.29
CA VAL A 340 -11.74 19.96 3.31
C VAL A 340 -11.69 20.78 2.03
N ALA A 341 -10.47 21.07 1.57
CA ALA A 341 -10.25 21.75 0.31
C ALA A 341 -10.20 20.75 -0.85
N PHE A 342 -10.57 21.21 -2.05
CA PHE A 342 -10.55 20.40 -3.27
C PHE A 342 -9.89 21.15 -4.40
N SER A 343 -9.10 20.40 -5.17
CA SER A 343 -8.62 20.79 -6.49
C SER A 343 -9.37 20.03 -7.59
N THR A 344 -9.13 20.38 -8.84
CA THR A 344 -9.65 19.61 -9.99
C THR A 344 -9.00 18.24 -10.14
N ALA A 345 -7.94 17.93 -9.36
CA ALA A 345 -7.29 16.63 -9.35
C ALA A 345 -8.14 15.55 -8.65
N PHE A 346 -9.05 15.94 -7.76
CA PHE A 346 -9.93 14.98 -7.08
C PHE A 346 -10.70 14.11 -8.07
N GLY A 347 -11.42 14.76 -9.02
CA GLY A 347 -12.23 14.07 -10.02
C GLY A 347 -13.21 15.01 -10.72
N PRO A 348 -14.15 14.48 -11.51
CA PRO A 348 -15.14 15.28 -12.25
C PRO A 348 -16.02 16.15 -11.37
N THR A 349 -16.33 15.69 -10.16
CA THR A 349 -17.12 16.39 -9.14
C THR A 349 -16.54 16.12 -7.77
N THR A 350 -16.65 17.09 -6.87
CA THR A 350 -16.30 16.92 -5.47
C THR A 350 -17.30 16.00 -4.76
N PRO A 351 -16.98 15.42 -3.58
CA PRO A 351 -17.86 14.50 -2.86
C PRO A 351 -19.21 15.14 -2.52
N ALA A 352 -20.31 14.50 -2.92
CA ALA A 352 -21.65 14.98 -2.62
C ALA A 352 -22.08 14.64 -1.17
N GLY A 353 -22.99 15.43 -0.62
CA GLY A 353 -23.58 15.15 0.68
C GLY A 353 -24.10 16.40 1.41
N PRO A 354 -24.57 16.21 2.67
CA PRO A 354 -24.95 17.33 3.53
C PRO A 354 -23.74 18.21 3.88
N GLY A 355 -23.93 19.52 3.95
CA GLY A 355 -22.88 20.50 4.25
C GLY A 355 -22.99 21.71 3.34
N ALA A 356 -21.94 22.50 3.23
CA ALA A 356 -21.85 23.63 2.32
C ALA A 356 -20.55 23.57 1.53
N GLU A 357 -20.53 24.20 0.36
CA GLU A 357 -19.36 24.25 -0.50
C GLU A 357 -19.19 25.64 -1.11
N VAL A 358 -18.00 26.22 -0.97
CA VAL A 358 -17.60 27.45 -1.62
C VAL A 358 -16.63 27.14 -2.76
N VAL A 359 -16.90 27.71 -3.94
CA VAL A 359 -16.02 27.58 -5.11
C VAL A 359 -15.23 28.86 -5.30
N LEU A 360 -13.94 28.73 -5.47
CA LEU A 360 -12.96 29.81 -5.62
C LEU A 360 -12.36 29.76 -7.04
N ASP A 361 -12.10 30.91 -7.61
CA ASP A 361 -11.25 31.01 -8.78
C ASP A 361 -9.76 31.00 -8.37
N ARG A 362 -8.87 30.98 -9.37
CA ARG A 362 -7.40 30.97 -9.15
C ARG A 362 -6.85 32.19 -8.41
N THR A 363 -7.66 33.23 -8.21
CA THR A 363 -7.27 34.45 -7.47
C THR A 363 -7.82 34.44 -6.05
N GLY A 364 -8.53 33.38 -5.63
CA GLY A 364 -9.19 33.30 -4.34
C GLY A 364 -10.53 34.04 -4.27
N ARG A 365 -11.08 34.48 -5.43
CA ARG A 365 -12.38 35.12 -5.45
C ARG A 365 -13.48 34.07 -5.44
N VAL A 366 -14.47 34.24 -4.59
CA VAL A 366 -15.64 33.36 -4.49
C VAL A 366 -16.51 33.48 -5.76
N VAL A 367 -16.62 32.37 -6.48
CA VAL A 367 -17.44 32.22 -7.67
C VAL A 367 -18.88 31.87 -7.31
N SER A 368 -19.05 30.90 -6.42
CA SER A 368 -20.35 30.44 -5.95
C SER A 368 -20.27 29.85 -4.55
N VAL A 369 -21.40 29.79 -3.87
CA VAL A 369 -21.61 29.09 -2.60
C VAL A 369 -22.83 28.20 -2.74
N SER A 370 -22.67 26.93 -2.44
CA SER A 370 -23.72 25.91 -2.48
C SER A 370 -24.12 25.50 -1.06
N PRO A 371 -25.44 25.36 -0.77
CA PRO A 371 -25.89 24.82 0.51
C PRO A 371 -25.78 23.29 0.58
N ASN A 372 -25.23 22.65 -0.45
CA ASN A 372 -24.93 21.23 -0.52
C ASN A 372 -23.55 21.06 -1.12
N ARG A 373 -22.89 19.97 -0.78
CA ARG A 373 -21.61 19.53 -1.36
C ARG A 373 -21.83 18.83 -2.71
N GLY A 374 -20.78 18.72 -3.52
CA GLY A 374 -20.80 17.98 -4.78
C GLY A 374 -20.93 18.86 -6.00
N VAL A 375 -19.93 19.70 -6.25
CA VAL A 375 -19.89 20.58 -7.42
C VAL A 375 -18.83 20.12 -8.43
N ALA A 376 -19.05 20.44 -9.70
CA ALA A 376 -18.01 20.29 -10.71
C ALA A 376 -17.12 21.54 -10.69
N LEU A 377 -15.79 21.34 -10.68
CA LEU A 377 -14.81 22.41 -10.72
C LEU A 377 -14.33 22.64 -12.16
N ALA A 378 -14.37 23.89 -12.60
CA ALA A 378 -13.75 24.27 -13.86
C ALA A 378 -12.21 24.35 -13.72
N PRO A 379 -11.45 24.23 -14.81
CA PRO A 379 -9.99 24.32 -14.77
C PRO A 379 -9.48 25.57 -14.05
N GLY A 380 -8.64 25.37 -13.03
CA GLY A 380 -8.10 26.42 -12.19
C GLY A 380 -9.02 26.92 -11.08
N GLN A 381 -10.18 26.29 -10.88
CA GLN A 381 -10.97 26.46 -9.67
C GLN A 381 -10.54 25.51 -8.57
N GLN A 382 -10.82 25.92 -7.35
CA GLN A 382 -10.73 25.13 -6.13
C GLN A 382 -12.04 25.26 -5.37
N SER A 383 -12.31 24.35 -4.43
CA SER A 383 -13.42 24.54 -3.51
C SER A 383 -13.02 24.18 -2.08
N VAL A 384 -13.86 24.61 -1.14
CA VAL A 384 -13.78 24.17 0.25
C VAL A 384 -15.16 23.71 0.67
N GLN A 385 -15.23 22.48 1.13
CA GLN A 385 -16.41 21.88 1.74
C GLN A 385 -16.34 22.01 3.25
N GLY A 386 -17.47 22.37 3.86
CA GLY A 386 -17.67 22.32 5.31
C GLY A 386 -18.80 21.35 5.65
N ILE A 387 -18.58 20.52 6.68
CA ILE A 387 -19.62 19.66 7.25
C ILE A 387 -19.88 20.03 8.71
N GLY A 388 -21.01 19.54 9.27
CA GLY A 388 -21.39 19.81 10.64
C GLY A 388 -21.46 21.30 10.97
N ALA A 389 -20.88 21.72 12.07
CA ALA A 389 -20.84 23.13 12.49
C ALA A 389 -20.05 24.03 11.53
N LEU A 390 -19.07 23.47 10.81
CA LEU A 390 -18.26 24.22 9.85
C LEU A 390 -19.01 24.50 8.53
N ALA A 391 -20.09 23.76 8.24
CA ALA A 391 -20.95 24.04 7.11
C ALA A 391 -21.55 25.47 7.14
N GLU A 392 -21.95 25.96 8.32
CA GLU A 392 -22.49 27.30 8.50
C GLU A 392 -21.44 28.38 8.21
N LYS A 393 -20.17 28.11 8.56
CA LYS A 393 -19.05 29.00 8.27
C LYS A 393 -18.81 29.16 6.77
N VAL A 394 -18.81 28.03 6.05
CA VAL A 394 -18.69 28.02 4.59
C VAL A 394 -19.89 28.70 3.92
N ALA A 395 -21.12 28.43 4.38
CA ALA A 395 -22.35 29.04 3.83
C ALA A 395 -22.44 30.54 4.08
N ALA A 396 -21.77 31.08 5.10
CA ALA A 396 -21.75 32.51 5.40
C ALA A 396 -20.92 33.34 4.41
N VAL A 397 -20.00 32.71 3.69
CA VAL A 397 -19.19 33.34 2.64
C VAL A 397 -20.07 33.73 1.47
N LYS A 398 -19.78 34.86 0.79
CA LYS A 398 -20.63 35.37 -0.29
C LYS A 398 -19.88 35.43 -1.61
N PRO A 399 -20.58 35.18 -2.75
CA PRO A 399 -19.99 35.38 -4.06
C PRO A 399 -19.40 36.79 -4.22
N GLY A 400 -18.20 36.83 -4.78
CA GLY A 400 -17.46 38.07 -5.00
C GLY A 400 -16.52 38.46 -3.88
N GLN A 401 -16.63 37.88 -2.68
CA GLN A 401 -15.63 38.06 -1.60
C GLN A 401 -14.29 37.43 -1.99
N HIS A 402 -13.22 37.84 -1.34
CA HIS A 402 -11.91 37.20 -1.46
C HIS A 402 -11.67 36.29 -0.26
N VAL A 403 -11.15 35.11 -0.53
CA VAL A 403 -10.81 34.07 0.43
C VAL A 403 -9.40 33.57 0.12
N ASP A 404 -8.53 33.60 1.10
CA ASP A 404 -7.20 33.01 0.97
C ASP A 404 -7.23 31.55 1.41
N LEU A 405 -6.79 30.67 0.52
CA LEU A 405 -6.53 29.27 0.80
C LEU A 405 -5.01 29.09 0.92
N ASP A 406 -4.51 28.88 2.13
CA ASP A 406 -3.08 28.68 2.41
C ASP A 406 -2.82 27.20 2.71
N LEU A 407 -2.12 26.53 1.81
CA LEU A 407 -1.78 25.11 1.88
C LEU A 407 -0.27 24.97 1.89
N ARG A 408 0.29 24.36 2.93
CA ARG A 408 1.74 24.24 3.12
C ARG A 408 2.13 22.84 3.56
N LEU A 409 3.23 22.37 2.98
CA LEU A 409 3.91 21.17 3.42
C LEU A 409 5.39 21.51 3.60
N THR A 410 5.90 21.35 4.82
CA THR A 410 7.27 21.74 5.16
C THR A 410 8.05 20.57 5.72
N SER A 411 9.38 20.59 5.57
CA SER A 411 10.24 19.71 6.34
C SER A 411 10.29 20.15 7.81
N PRO A 412 10.76 19.31 8.74
CA PRO A 412 10.93 19.67 10.15
C PRO A 412 11.83 20.90 10.35
N GLU A 413 12.76 21.15 9.43
CA GLU A 413 13.65 22.32 9.43
C GLU A 413 12.98 23.58 8.84
N GLY A 414 11.70 23.49 8.46
CA GLY A 414 10.91 24.59 7.92
C GLY A 414 11.08 24.84 6.42
N GLY A 415 11.78 23.96 5.70
CA GLY A 415 11.94 24.04 4.24
C GLY A 415 10.64 23.69 3.52
N ASN A 416 10.23 24.51 2.52
CA ASN A 416 9.07 24.19 1.68
C ASN A 416 9.34 22.96 0.82
N LEU A 417 8.49 21.95 0.95
CA LEU A 417 8.57 20.70 0.17
C LEU A 417 7.78 20.77 -1.15
N VAL A 418 6.82 21.69 -1.25
CA VAL A 418 5.98 21.86 -2.46
C VAL A 418 6.68 22.85 -3.41
N ARG A 419 7.43 22.32 -4.36
CA ARG A 419 8.19 23.09 -5.34
C ARG A 419 7.99 22.51 -6.74
N PRO A 420 7.99 23.34 -7.80
CA PRO A 420 7.88 22.83 -9.18
C PRO A 420 8.88 21.71 -9.45
N GLY A 421 8.39 20.59 -9.97
CA GLY A 421 9.20 19.41 -10.28
C GLY A 421 9.53 18.52 -9.10
N THR A 422 8.92 18.73 -7.91
CA THR A 422 9.01 17.78 -6.80
C THR A 422 7.80 16.87 -6.77
N SER A 423 8.00 15.62 -6.37
CA SER A 423 6.94 14.68 -6.03
C SER A 423 7.20 14.09 -4.65
N LEU A 424 6.15 13.94 -3.85
CA LEU A 424 6.19 13.29 -2.55
C LEU A 424 5.19 12.15 -2.55
N VAL A 425 5.65 10.98 -2.13
CA VAL A 425 4.83 9.77 -2.03
C VAL A 425 4.89 9.27 -0.60
N ASN A 426 3.73 9.08 0.03
CA ASN A 426 3.64 8.60 1.40
C ASN A 426 4.12 7.15 1.53
N GLY A 427 4.54 6.77 2.74
CA GLY A 427 4.97 5.41 3.03
C GLY A 427 5.11 5.16 4.53
N GLY A 428 5.73 4.04 4.86
CA GLY A 428 6.00 3.62 6.23
C GLY A 428 5.98 2.10 6.38
N PRO A 429 6.69 1.58 7.37
CA PRO A 429 7.59 2.31 8.26
C PRO A 429 8.89 2.76 7.59
N LEU A 430 9.57 3.72 8.23
CA LEU A 430 10.98 3.98 7.93
C LEU A 430 11.76 2.70 8.15
N LEU A 431 12.73 2.43 7.29
CA LEU A 431 13.55 1.21 7.31
C LEU A 431 14.99 1.50 7.72
N LEU A 432 15.58 2.52 7.09
CA LEU A 432 16.97 2.94 7.30
C LEU A 432 17.03 4.45 7.51
N SER A 433 17.99 4.88 8.31
CA SER A 433 18.44 6.26 8.43
C SER A 433 19.96 6.29 8.56
N ASP A 434 20.63 7.12 7.77
CA ASP A 434 22.10 7.27 7.77
C ASP A 434 22.84 5.91 7.63
N GLY A 435 22.37 5.02 6.76
CA GLY A 435 22.96 3.70 6.50
C GLY A 435 22.71 2.65 7.58
N ALA A 436 22.03 3.01 8.67
CA ALA A 436 21.71 2.12 9.77
C ALA A 436 20.25 1.67 9.76
N VAL A 437 19.98 0.44 10.18
CA VAL A 437 18.60 -0.04 10.38
C VAL A 437 17.93 0.80 11.46
N HIS A 438 16.83 1.47 11.08
CA HIS A 438 16.07 2.37 11.94
C HIS A 438 14.57 2.25 11.69
N ILE A 439 14.00 1.09 12.08
CA ILE A 439 12.58 0.81 11.84
C ILE A 439 11.71 1.52 12.88
N THR A 440 10.76 2.35 12.42
CA THR A 440 9.83 3.14 13.24
C THR A 440 8.40 2.63 13.08
N GLN A 441 8.17 1.34 13.40
CA GLN A 441 6.88 0.69 13.12
C GLN A 441 5.71 1.24 13.94
N ALA A 442 5.94 1.69 15.18
CA ALA A 442 4.88 2.26 16.02
C ALA A 442 4.53 3.68 15.57
N GLN A 443 5.55 4.53 15.37
CA GLN A 443 5.37 5.91 14.90
C GLN A 443 4.65 5.97 13.54
N ASP A 444 4.91 4.98 12.68
CA ASP A 444 4.38 4.95 11.32
C ASP A 444 3.09 4.13 11.19
N GLY A 445 2.45 3.81 12.32
CA GLY A 445 1.11 3.25 12.35
C GLY A 445 1.02 1.74 12.12
N MET A 446 2.12 0.98 12.28
CA MET A 446 2.12 -0.48 12.17
C MET A 446 1.82 -1.21 13.48
N VAL A 447 1.64 -0.47 14.59
CA VAL A 447 1.29 -1.02 15.90
C VAL A 447 -0.06 -0.48 16.33
N HIS A 448 -1.06 -1.34 16.36
CA HIS A 448 -2.41 -0.97 16.77
C HIS A 448 -2.60 -1.27 18.26
N PRO A 449 -2.97 -0.29 19.10
CA PRO A 449 -3.29 -0.53 20.49
C PRO A 449 -4.42 -1.58 20.62
N GLY A 450 -4.15 -2.65 21.36
CA GLY A 450 -5.13 -3.72 21.59
C GLY A 450 -5.35 -4.70 20.42
N ASP A 451 -4.68 -4.54 19.28
CA ASP A 451 -4.69 -5.49 18.17
C ASP A 451 -3.28 -5.86 17.67
N PRO A 452 -2.60 -6.79 18.35
CA PRO A 452 -1.27 -7.23 17.93
C PRO A 452 -1.26 -8.00 16.61
N SER A 453 -2.42 -8.41 16.10
CA SER A 453 -2.51 -9.14 14.83
C SER A 453 -2.10 -8.28 13.63
N PHE A 454 -2.28 -6.96 13.71
CA PHE A 454 -1.86 -6.06 12.65
C PHE A 454 -0.34 -6.07 12.51
N ALA A 455 0.40 -5.82 13.60
CA ALA A 455 1.86 -5.90 13.59
C ALA A 455 2.36 -7.31 13.22
N TYR A 456 1.72 -8.36 13.73
CA TYR A 456 2.05 -9.74 13.36
C TYR A 456 1.94 -9.96 11.85
N GLY A 457 0.81 -9.60 11.23
CA GLY A 457 0.56 -9.84 9.82
C GLY A 457 1.37 -8.93 8.89
N TRP A 458 1.51 -7.64 9.23
CA TRP A 458 2.17 -6.67 8.35
C TRP A 458 3.67 -6.54 8.60
N VAL A 459 4.13 -6.64 9.85
CA VAL A 459 5.54 -6.41 10.20
C VAL A 459 6.33 -7.71 10.26
N LEU A 460 5.80 -8.73 10.96
CA LEU A 460 6.56 -9.95 11.28
C LEU A 460 6.43 -11.03 10.23
N GLN A 461 5.27 -11.13 9.56
CA GLN A 461 5.08 -12.09 8.48
C GLN A 461 5.65 -11.54 7.15
N ARG A 462 6.10 -12.47 6.30
CA ARG A 462 6.57 -12.16 4.95
C ARG A 462 5.39 -11.81 4.04
N ASN A 463 5.55 -10.71 3.31
CA ASN A 463 4.61 -10.21 2.32
C ASN A 463 5.37 -9.77 1.06
N PRO A 464 4.72 -9.65 -0.10
CA PRO A 464 5.25 -8.83 -1.19
C PRO A 464 5.55 -7.42 -0.66
N ARG A 465 6.67 -6.84 -1.10
CA ARG A 465 7.09 -5.51 -0.64
C ARG A 465 7.46 -4.62 -1.80
N THR A 466 7.07 -3.36 -1.67
CA THR A 466 7.67 -2.25 -2.41
C THR A 466 8.34 -1.34 -1.39
N PHE A 467 9.58 -0.98 -1.64
CA PHE A 467 10.30 -0.01 -0.82
C PHE A 467 11.21 0.84 -1.69
N ALA A 468 11.59 1.99 -1.18
CA ALA A 468 12.42 2.92 -1.91
C ALA A 468 13.40 3.63 -0.99
N GLY A 469 14.44 4.18 -1.57
CA GLY A 469 15.42 4.94 -0.82
C GLY A 469 16.49 5.57 -1.70
N VAL A 470 17.47 6.14 -1.04
CA VAL A 470 18.63 6.77 -1.65
C VAL A 470 19.92 6.23 -1.04
N ASP A 471 20.95 6.05 -1.86
CA ASP A 471 22.26 5.61 -1.41
C ASP A 471 23.23 6.79 -1.23
N HIS A 472 24.42 6.52 -0.67
CA HIS A 472 25.48 7.50 -0.46
C HIS A 472 26.02 8.17 -1.75
N GLN A 473 25.69 7.63 -2.93
CA GLN A 473 26.04 8.22 -4.22
C GLN A 473 24.92 9.11 -4.78
N GLY A 474 23.80 9.24 -4.05
CA GLY A 474 22.60 9.97 -4.46
C GLY A 474 21.77 9.21 -5.51
N ARG A 475 21.99 7.89 -5.69
CA ARG A 475 21.16 7.08 -6.57
C ARG A 475 19.86 6.75 -5.87
N THR A 476 18.76 6.86 -6.61
CA THR A 476 17.44 6.41 -6.12
C THR A 476 17.25 4.94 -6.48
N LEU A 477 16.89 4.12 -5.50
CA LEU A 477 16.50 2.74 -5.70
C LEU A 477 15.01 2.58 -5.41
N LEU A 478 14.29 1.98 -6.37
CA LEU A 478 12.90 1.57 -6.24
C LEU A 478 12.87 0.05 -6.34
N VAL A 479 12.38 -0.64 -5.30
CA VAL A 479 12.55 -2.08 -5.17
C VAL A 479 11.21 -2.76 -4.97
N THR A 480 10.96 -3.85 -5.72
CA THR A 480 9.83 -4.75 -5.48
C THR A 480 10.32 -6.15 -5.15
N VAL A 481 9.60 -6.82 -4.26
CA VAL A 481 9.87 -8.21 -3.85
C VAL A 481 8.58 -8.99 -3.94
N ASP A 482 8.58 -10.07 -4.72
CA ASP A 482 7.43 -10.95 -4.86
C ASP A 482 7.19 -11.76 -3.59
N GLY A 483 5.95 -12.16 -3.32
CA GLY A 483 5.63 -12.89 -2.09
C GLY A 483 4.24 -13.49 -2.07
N ARG A 484 3.85 -14.07 -0.92
CA ARG A 484 2.58 -14.78 -0.69
C ARG A 484 2.35 -15.98 -1.60
N GLN A 485 3.42 -16.54 -2.15
CA GLN A 485 3.41 -17.75 -2.96
C GLN A 485 4.44 -18.73 -2.40
N PRO A 486 4.23 -20.05 -2.49
CA PRO A 486 5.20 -21.02 -1.95
C PRO A 486 6.58 -20.94 -2.61
N ASP A 487 6.62 -20.50 -3.87
CA ASP A 487 7.83 -20.26 -4.65
C ASP A 487 8.33 -18.82 -4.62
N GLN A 488 7.64 -17.91 -3.90
CA GLN A 488 8.01 -16.51 -3.69
C GLN A 488 7.66 -16.11 -2.25
N LEU A 489 8.66 -16.07 -1.38
CA LEU A 489 8.40 -15.93 0.06
C LEU A 489 7.97 -14.53 0.49
N GLY A 490 8.50 -13.49 -0.14
CA GLY A 490 8.35 -12.12 0.33
C GLY A 490 9.27 -11.78 1.50
N LEU A 491 9.04 -10.64 2.14
CA LEU A 491 9.85 -10.14 3.25
C LEU A 491 8.98 -9.70 4.42
N SER A 492 9.46 -9.93 5.65
CA SER A 492 9.04 -9.18 6.84
C SER A 492 9.63 -7.76 6.79
N ILE A 493 9.17 -6.84 7.63
CA ILE A 493 9.75 -5.48 7.69
C ILE A 493 11.23 -5.52 8.15
N PRO A 494 11.62 -6.30 9.16
CA PRO A 494 13.04 -6.45 9.50
C PRO A 494 13.89 -7.00 8.34
N GLU A 495 13.39 -7.98 7.59
CA GLU A 495 14.08 -8.50 6.40
C GLU A 495 14.15 -7.45 5.28
N THR A 496 13.10 -6.63 5.12
CA THR A 496 13.09 -5.51 4.15
C THR A 496 14.19 -4.50 4.46
N ALA A 497 14.33 -4.11 5.73
CA ALA A 497 15.39 -3.21 6.17
C ALA A 497 16.79 -3.82 5.95
N ALA A 498 16.98 -5.11 6.24
CA ALA A 498 18.24 -5.79 6.01
C ALA A 498 18.60 -5.87 4.52
N VAL A 499 17.60 -6.10 3.65
CA VAL A 499 17.79 -6.08 2.18
C VAL A 499 18.11 -4.67 1.69
N ALA A 500 17.40 -3.65 2.17
CA ALA A 500 17.67 -2.26 1.84
C ALA A 500 19.12 -1.86 2.19
N GLN A 501 19.59 -2.24 3.38
CA GLN A 501 20.97 -2.03 3.82
C GLN A 501 21.99 -2.80 2.95
N ALA A 502 21.70 -4.06 2.62
CA ALA A 502 22.56 -4.86 1.75
C ALA A 502 22.63 -4.35 0.29
N LEU A 503 21.61 -3.61 -0.16
CA LEU A 503 21.60 -2.90 -1.43
C LEU A 503 22.34 -1.56 -1.37
N GLY A 504 22.83 -1.14 -0.19
CA GLY A 504 23.64 0.06 0.01
C GLY A 504 22.85 1.34 0.17
N LEU A 505 21.57 1.25 0.56
CA LEU A 505 20.76 2.43 0.86
C LEU A 505 21.20 3.07 2.17
N ASP A 506 21.26 4.40 2.20
CA ASP A 506 21.45 5.21 3.40
C ASP A 506 20.11 5.50 4.08
N ASP A 507 19.14 6.03 3.32
CA ASP A 507 17.80 6.26 3.79
C ASP A 507 16.80 5.45 2.98
N ALA A 508 15.86 4.79 3.66
CA ALA A 508 14.86 3.96 3.01
C ALA A 508 13.55 3.91 3.80
N LEU A 509 12.43 3.81 3.07
CA LEU A 509 11.11 3.59 3.65
C LEU A 509 10.37 2.49 2.88
N ASN A 510 9.50 1.78 3.58
CA ASN A 510 8.55 0.88 2.95
C ASN A 510 7.43 1.71 2.30
N LEU A 511 7.00 1.30 1.12
CA LEU A 511 5.84 1.81 0.41
C LEU A 511 4.66 0.84 0.55
N ASP A 512 3.57 1.06 -0.19
CA ASP A 512 2.48 0.09 -0.19
C ASP A 512 2.95 -1.24 -0.77
N GLY A 513 2.50 -2.32 -0.17
CA GLY A 513 2.96 -3.67 -0.44
C GLY A 513 1.81 -4.66 -0.66
N GLY A 514 2.08 -5.93 -0.35
CA GLY A 514 1.06 -6.97 -0.53
C GLY A 514 0.60 -7.08 -1.98
N GLY A 515 -0.70 -7.05 -2.22
CA GLY A 515 -1.29 -7.11 -3.56
C GLY A 515 -0.97 -5.91 -4.45
N SER A 516 -0.61 -4.78 -3.85
CA SER A 516 -0.24 -3.56 -4.58
C SER A 516 1.17 -3.61 -5.18
N THR A 517 2.05 -4.51 -4.68
CA THR A 517 3.43 -4.62 -5.17
C THR A 517 3.48 -4.89 -6.66
N ALA A 518 3.93 -3.91 -7.42
CA ALA A 518 4.01 -3.97 -8.88
C ALA A 518 5.18 -3.15 -9.41
N MET A 519 5.88 -3.70 -10.40
CA MET A 519 6.88 -2.98 -11.19
C MET A 519 6.57 -3.15 -12.67
N ALA A 520 6.49 -2.05 -13.40
CA ALA A 520 6.28 -2.02 -14.82
C ALA A 520 7.53 -1.50 -15.55
N VAL A 521 7.90 -2.14 -16.64
CA VAL A 521 8.92 -1.66 -17.58
C VAL A 521 8.28 -1.50 -18.95
N ARG A 522 8.36 -0.30 -19.53
CA ARG A 522 7.71 0.04 -20.80
C ARG A 522 6.22 -0.36 -20.84
N GLY A 523 5.54 -0.13 -19.73
CA GLY A 523 4.12 -0.45 -19.57
C GLY A 523 3.78 -1.94 -19.49
N GLN A 524 4.76 -2.82 -19.28
CA GLN A 524 4.58 -4.25 -19.04
C GLN A 524 5.00 -4.61 -17.63
N LEU A 525 4.19 -5.44 -16.96
CA LEU A 525 4.49 -5.93 -15.62
C LEU A 525 5.74 -6.83 -15.63
N THR A 526 6.66 -6.61 -14.68
CA THR A 526 7.94 -7.34 -14.59
C THR A 526 8.05 -8.24 -13.35
N ASN A 527 7.16 -8.08 -12.38
CA ASN A 527 7.07 -8.90 -11.19
C ASN A 527 5.80 -9.74 -11.19
N GLN A 528 5.65 -10.64 -10.20
CA GLN A 528 4.51 -11.54 -10.07
C GLN A 528 3.55 -11.03 -9.00
N PRO A 529 2.35 -10.53 -9.37
CA PRO A 529 1.34 -10.09 -8.40
C PRO A 529 0.90 -11.23 -7.49
N SER A 530 0.64 -10.92 -6.23
CA SER A 530 0.16 -11.91 -5.25
C SER A 530 -1.35 -12.12 -5.27
N ASP A 531 -2.11 -11.19 -5.82
CA ASP A 531 -3.57 -11.29 -5.90
C ASP A 531 -3.98 -12.27 -7.01
N ALA A 532 -4.97 -13.11 -6.74
CA ALA A 532 -5.48 -14.09 -7.70
C ALA A 532 -6.07 -13.44 -8.97
N THR A 533 -6.47 -12.18 -8.89
CA THR A 533 -6.99 -11.38 -10.00
C THR A 533 -5.89 -10.74 -10.86
N GLY A 534 -4.61 -10.90 -10.47
CA GLY A 534 -3.47 -10.27 -11.13
C GLY A 534 -3.09 -8.92 -10.51
N GLU A 535 -2.62 -7.99 -11.32
CA GLU A 535 -2.18 -6.67 -10.88
C GLU A 535 -3.32 -5.87 -10.24
N ARG A 536 -3.12 -5.41 -9.01
CA ARG A 536 -4.08 -4.59 -8.26
C ARG A 536 -4.03 -3.14 -8.75
N PRO A 537 -5.17 -2.48 -8.96
CA PRO A 537 -5.22 -1.02 -9.11
C PRO A 537 -4.81 -0.33 -7.80
N VAL A 538 -3.97 0.70 -7.92
CA VAL A 538 -3.35 1.48 -6.83
C VAL A 538 -3.70 2.96 -6.96
N GLY A 539 -3.50 3.75 -5.90
CA GLY A 539 -3.80 5.18 -5.90
C GLY A 539 -2.76 6.01 -6.66
N ASP A 540 -1.49 5.63 -6.60
CA ASP A 540 -0.42 6.31 -7.30
C ASP A 540 0.75 5.39 -7.67
N ALA A 541 1.66 5.91 -8.48
CA ALA A 541 2.88 5.22 -8.87
C ALA A 541 4.06 6.19 -8.94
N ILE A 542 5.27 5.68 -8.64
CA ILE A 542 6.53 6.38 -8.89
C ILE A 542 7.02 5.95 -10.28
N TYR A 543 7.34 6.92 -11.13
CA TYR A 543 7.75 6.66 -12.50
C TYR A 543 9.13 7.24 -12.84
N VAL A 544 9.80 6.59 -13.78
CA VAL A 544 11.05 7.01 -14.40
C VAL A 544 10.80 7.10 -15.90
N GLY A 545 10.96 8.31 -16.50
CA GLY A 545 10.66 8.53 -17.91
C GLY A 545 11.59 9.53 -18.60
#